data_c404cb817af43de8363b21a37ccd1d76
#
_entry.id   c404cb817af43de8363b21a37ccd1d76
#
_cell.length_a   1.000
_cell.length_b   1.000
_cell.length_c   1.000
_cell.angle_alpha   90.00
_cell.angle_beta   90.00
_cell.angle_gamma   90.00
#
_symmetry.space_group_name_H-M   'P 1'
#
loop_
_entity.id
_entity.type
_entity.pdbx_description
1 polymer ?
#
loop_
_entity_poly.entity_id
_entity_poly.type
_entity_poly.pdbx_seq_one_letter_code
_entity_poly.pdbx_strand_id
1 'polypeptide(L)'
;MTTLEQAVKRFTPLDPDLMAKRLGRPGPMPRVIIDTDTANEIDDQYAVAWALLSQDRIKLEGVTAAPYSFLHHRDGLYEAVAALQDGGGSDHDNKFVGPFTGWAKRLMADGRTADDIEFVTPDVGEERSYEEILRVFEACGVSHEGRVFRGSQEHLPSYEKPVESEAAQFIIDQARNRDDGPVYVLAMGALPNVGSALLMAPDIIDNLVVVWTSGFPSYSPFSNEPSLNLVQDRLSSRLIYECGVPHVYLPGYHVGAQLTISLPEMKQFVKGRGAIGDYLWHLYTNNPLHKKYAISQPETKTWVIWDIINVAWMLDAAYVPTFLTTSPHLDEKLYWQKDPSRHGMLEAYDVARDAIFEDIYRRLETAP
;
A
#
# COMPACT_ATOMS: atom_id res chain seq x y z
N MET A 1 -0.48 27.77 9.14
CA MET A 1 -0.53 26.41 8.51
C MET A 1 -1.81 26.30 7.73
N THR A 2 -1.72 25.96 6.45
CA THR A 2 -2.90 25.67 5.60
C THR A 2 -3.64 24.46 6.15
N THR A 3 -4.95 24.61 6.37
CA THR A 3 -5.80 23.51 6.76
C THR A 3 -6.09 22.60 5.57
N LEU A 4 -6.58 21.38 5.82
CA LEU A 4 -7.06 20.47 4.76
C LEU A 4 -8.12 21.15 3.88
N GLU A 5 -9.09 21.83 4.47
CA GLU A 5 -10.13 22.57 3.74
C GLU A 5 -9.57 23.63 2.80
N GLN A 6 -8.53 24.37 3.23
CA GLN A 6 -7.86 25.34 2.39
C GLN A 6 -7.07 24.67 1.24
N ALA A 7 -6.41 23.56 1.51
CA ALA A 7 -5.71 22.79 0.48
C ALA A 7 -6.69 22.24 -0.57
N VAL A 8 -7.81 21.69 -0.13
CA VAL A 8 -8.84 21.13 -1.02
C VAL A 8 -9.43 22.18 -1.96
N LYS A 9 -9.57 23.44 -1.53
CA LYS A 9 -10.04 24.54 -2.40
C LYS A 9 -9.13 24.85 -3.62
N ARG A 10 -7.92 24.31 -3.66
CA ARG A 10 -7.01 24.42 -4.81
C ARG A 10 -7.38 23.49 -5.96
N PHE A 11 -8.19 22.47 -5.71
CA PHE A 11 -8.61 21.49 -6.69
C PHE A 11 -9.95 21.92 -7.32
N THR A 12 -10.02 21.86 -8.63
CA THR A 12 -11.29 22.06 -9.34
C THR A 12 -12.10 20.77 -9.28
N PRO A 13 -13.33 20.78 -8.74
CA PRO A 13 -14.19 19.62 -8.78
C PRO A 13 -14.34 19.08 -10.19
N LEU A 14 -14.25 17.78 -10.36
CA LEU A 14 -14.44 17.17 -11.67
C LEU A 14 -15.92 17.19 -12.08
N ASP A 15 -16.14 17.33 -13.35
CA ASP A 15 -17.45 17.10 -13.94
C ASP A 15 -17.93 15.68 -13.63
N PRO A 16 -19.21 15.47 -13.23
CA PRO A 16 -19.73 14.15 -12.86
C PRO A 16 -19.56 13.08 -13.95
N ASP A 17 -19.70 13.43 -15.23
CA ASP A 17 -19.52 12.49 -16.35
C ASP A 17 -18.05 12.10 -16.50
N LEU A 18 -17.13 13.05 -16.30
CA LEU A 18 -15.70 12.76 -16.27
C LEU A 18 -15.32 11.89 -15.10
N MET A 19 -15.84 12.18 -13.89
CA MET A 19 -15.62 11.32 -12.71
C MET A 19 -16.12 9.89 -12.97
N ALA A 20 -17.33 9.73 -13.49
CA ALA A 20 -17.88 8.42 -13.84
C ALA A 20 -17.01 7.69 -14.87
N LYS A 21 -16.49 8.42 -15.87
CA LYS A 21 -15.57 7.88 -16.87
C LYS A 21 -14.26 7.42 -16.26
N ARG A 22 -13.66 8.17 -15.31
CA ARG A 22 -12.40 7.84 -14.64
C ARG A 22 -12.55 6.66 -13.67
N LEU A 23 -13.70 6.55 -13.03
CA LEU A 23 -14.05 5.41 -12.16
C LEU A 23 -14.56 4.19 -12.95
N GLY A 24 -14.78 4.34 -14.27
CA GLY A 24 -15.11 3.22 -15.14
C GLY A 24 -13.97 2.22 -15.25
N ARG A 25 -14.27 1.03 -15.79
CA ARG A 25 -13.24 0.03 -16.04
C ARG A 25 -12.17 0.58 -16.97
N PRO A 26 -10.88 0.32 -16.68
CA PRO A 26 -9.80 0.70 -17.59
C PRO A 26 -10.00 0.08 -18.98
N GLY A 27 -9.64 0.84 -20.01
CA GLY A 27 -9.56 0.31 -21.38
C GLY A 27 -8.43 -0.71 -21.53
N PRO A 28 -8.22 -1.25 -22.74
CA PRO A 28 -7.10 -2.14 -23.01
C PRO A 28 -5.77 -1.41 -22.84
N MET A 29 -4.76 -2.11 -22.33
CA MET A 29 -3.42 -1.58 -22.09
C MET A 29 -3.41 -0.27 -21.27
N PRO A 30 -4.02 -0.24 -20.07
CA PRO A 30 -4.06 0.95 -19.24
C PRO A 30 -2.65 1.35 -18.81
N ARG A 31 -2.42 2.66 -18.72
CA ARG A 31 -1.15 3.25 -18.25
C ARG A 31 -1.09 3.18 -16.75
N VAL A 32 -0.05 2.55 -16.22
CA VAL A 32 0.09 2.23 -14.80
C VAL A 32 1.42 2.75 -14.25
N ILE A 33 1.36 3.41 -13.10
CA ILE A 33 2.50 3.64 -12.21
C ILE A 33 2.26 2.81 -10.95
N ILE A 34 3.28 2.15 -10.44
CA ILE A 34 3.24 1.51 -9.12
C ILE A 34 3.99 2.39 -8.14
N ASP A 35 3.34 2.79 -7.04
CA ASP A 35 3.94 3.52 -5.92
C ASP A 35 3.96 2.60 -4.70
N THR A 36 5.16 2.12 -4.28
CA THR A 36 5.32 0.94 -3.45
C THR A 36 6.42 1.09 -2.40
N ASP A 37 6.19 0.60 -1.18
CA ASP A 37 7.15 0.56 -0.07
C ASP A 37 7.77 -0.83 0.11
N THR A 38 8.24 -1.39 -0.97
CA THR A 38 8.63 -2.77 -1.29
C THR A 38 9.50 -3.48 -0.23
N ALA A 39 10.25 -2.78 0.61
CA ALA A 39 11.08 -3.40 1.65
C ALA A 39 10.40 -3.41 3.04
N ASN A 40 9.17 -2.95 3.13
CA ASN A 40 8.39 -2.95 4.36
C ASN A 40 7.96 -4.37 4.76
N GLU A 41 7.26 -5.05 3.86
CA GLU A 41 6.82 -6.44 3.96
C GLU A 41 7.41 -7.29 2.82
N ILE A 42 6.68 -8.32 2.38
CA ILE A 42 7.09 -9.18 1.26
C ILE A 42 6.05 -9.23 0.13
N ASP A 43 4.96 -8.51 0.25
CA ASP A 43 3.79 -8.55 -0.63
C ASP A 43 3.92 -7.63 -1.84
N ASP A 44 4.53 -6.47 -1.66
CA ASP A 44 4.88 -5.56 -2.75
C ASP A 44 5.68 -6.25 -3.86
N GLN A 45 6.66 -7.09 -3.51
CA GLN A 45 7.49 -7.79 -4.48
C GLN A 45 6.65 -8.71 -5.37
N TYR A 46 5.59 -9.35 -4.83
CA TYR A 46 4.65 -10.14 -5.63
C TYR A 46 3.87 -9.26 -6.59
N ALA A 47 3.40 -8.10 -6.12
CA ALA A 47 2.64 -7.15 -6.94
C ALA A 47 3.49 -6.58 -8.07
N VAL A 48 4.71 -6.10 -7.78
CA VAL A 48 5.64 -5.57 -8.78
C VAL A 48 6.03 -6.65 -9.78
N ALA A 49 6.38 -7.85 -9.31
CA ALA A 49 6.72 -8.97 -10.19
C ALA A 49 5.55 -9.35 -11.10
N TRP A 50 4.34 -9.46 -10.57
CA TRP A 50 3.15 -9.78 -11.37
C TRP A 50 2.87 -8.72 -12.44
N ALA A 51 2.99 -7.44 -12.10
CA ALA A 51 2.86 -6.34 -13.05
C ALA A 51 3.94 -6.39 -14.16
N LEU A 52 5.21 -6.65 -13.79
CA LEU A 52 6.31 -6.81 -14.73
C LEU A 52 6.10 -8.00 -15.70
N LEU A 53 5.55 -9.09 -15.20
CA LEU A 53 5.22 -10.28 -16.00
C LEU A 53 3.89 -10.15 -16.77
N SER A 54 3.14 -9.06 -16.60
CA SER A 54 1.84 -8.82 -17.22
C SER A 54 1.81 -7.62 -18.17
N GLN A 55 2.96 -7.22 -18.71
CA GLN A 55 3.07 -6.08 -19.64
C GLN A 55 2.42 -6.31 -21.01
N ASP A 56 1.90 -7.49 -21.26
CA ASP A 56 0.97 -7.80 -22.38
C ASP A 56 -0.47 -7.32 -22.11
N ARG A 57 -0.81 -6.92 -20.88
CA ARG A 57 -2.15 -6.50 -20.43
C ARG A 57 -2.19 -5.08 -19.90
N ILE A 58 -1.06 -4.56 -19.40
CA ILE A 58 -0.91 -3.20 -18.87
C ILE A 58 0.34 -2.53 -19.43
N LYS A 59 0.31 -1.22 -19.58
CA LYS A 59 1.49 -0.41 -19.90
C LYS A 59 2.07 0.11 -18.59
N LEU A 60 3.06 -0.61 -18.02
CA LEU A 60 3.76 -0.14 -16.83
C LEU A 60 4.72 0.98 -17.21
N GLU A 61 4.35 2.23 -16.91
CA GLU A 61 5.15 3.43 -17.20
C GLU A 61 6.38 3.52 -16.28
N GLY A 62 6.23 3.15 -15.01
CA GLY A 62 7.32 3.10 -14.05
C GLY A 62 6.88 2.66 -12.66
N VAL A 63 7.88 2.51 -11.78
CA VAL A 63 7.70 2.18 -10.36
C VAL A 63 8.38 3.25 -9.52
N THR A 64 7.70 3.77 -8.53
CA THR A 64 8.18 4.81 -7.62
C THR A 64 8.34 4.23 -6.22
N ALA A 65 9.46 4.55 -5.55
CA ALA A 65 9.70 4.12 -4.19
C ALA A 65 8.89 4.99 -3.21
N ALA A 66 8.02 4.37 -2.43
CA ALA A 66 7.35 5.04 -1.32
C ALA A 66 8.16 4.83 -0.02
N PRO A 67 8.20 5.81 0.88
CA PRO A 67 8.81 5.63 2.18
C PRO A 67 7.92 4.79 3.08
N TYR A 68 8.53 3.94 3.90
CA TYR A 68 7.86 3.33 5.04
C TYR A 68 8.56 3.65 6.36
N SER A 69 7.82 3.60 7.45
CA SER A 69 8.34 3.86 8.77
C SER A 69 7.54 3.14 9.84
N PHE A 70 8.23 2.67 10.87
CA PHE A 70 7.60 2.11 12.06
C PHE A 70 7.74 3.02 13.29
N LEU A 71 8.20 4.26 13.10
CA LEU A 71 8.43 5.20 14.21
C LEU A 71 7.17 5.45 15.05
N HIS A 72 5.99 5.47 14.43
CA HIS A 72 4.72 5.65 15.14
C HIS A 72 4.35 4.49 16.08
N HIS A 73 5.00 3.32 15.96
CA HIS A 73 4.84 2.20 16.88
C HIS A 73 5.79 2.24 18.08
N ARG A 74 6.85 3.06 18.00
CA ARG A 74 7.96 3.05 18.95
C ARG A 74 7.48 3.26 20.38
N ASP A 75 6.87 4.40 20.63
CA ASP A 75 6.48 4.79 22.00
C ASP A 75 5.49 3.79 22.59
N GLY A 76 4.48 3.35 21.82
CA GLY A 76 3.52 2.35 22.27
C GLY A 76 4.15 1.00 22.59
N LEU A 77 5.18 0.56 21.84
CA LEU A 77 5.89 -0.69 22.16
C LEU A 77 6.73 -0.55 23.44
N TYR A 78 7.44 0.57 23.62
CA TYR A 78 8.22 0.84 24.85
C TYR A 78 7.30 0.89 26.08
N GLU A 79 6.17 1.59 26.00
CA GLU A 79 5.18 1.64 27.09
C GLU A 79 4.62 0.26 27.42
N ALA A 80 4.31 -0.55 26.41
CA ALA A 80 3.78 -1.91 26.63
C ALA A 80 4.82 -2.82 27.28
N VAL A 81 6.10 -2.75 26.88
CA VAL A 81 7.19 -3.53 27.50
C VAL A 81 7.39 -3.10 28.94
N ALA A 82 7.47 -1.79 29.23
CA ALA A 82 7.63 -1.27 30.59
C ALA A 82 6.48 -1.71 31.50
N ALA A 83 5.23 -1.58 31.04
CA ALA A 83 4.06 -2.01 31.81
C ALA A 83 4.07 -3.51 32.16
N LEU A 84 4.57 -4.35 31.27
CA LEU A 84 4.70 -5.79 31.52
C LEU A 84 5.84 -6.12 32.49
N GLN A 85 6.95 -5.38 32.47
CA GLN A 85 8.08 -5.52 33.38
C GLN A 85 7.72 -5.13 34.83
N ASP A 86 6.92 -4.07 35.00
CA ASP A 86 6.45 -3.57 36.30
C ASP A 86 5.37 -4.46 36.97
N GLY A 87 5.05 -5.59 36.35
CA GLY A 87 4.05 -6.53 36.89
C GLY A 87 2.60 -6.11 36.69
N GLY A 88 2.34 -5.05 35.86
CA GLY A 88 1.01 -4.56 35.52
C GLY A 88 0.22 -5.44 34.56
N GLY A 89 0.73 -6.62 34.24
CA GLY A 89 0.17 -7.53 33.23
C GLY A 89 -0.53 -8.77 33.78
N SER A 90 -1.11 -8.74 35.00
CA SER A 90 -1.97 -9.83 35.43
C SER A 90 -3.27 -9.84 34.65
N ASP A 91 -3.68 -11.00 34.15
CA ASP A 91 -4.91 -11.22 33.34
C ASP A 91 -6.23 -10.78 34.02
N HIS A 92 -6.17 -10.29 35.24
CA HIS A 92 -7.35 -9.89 36.04
C HIS A 92 -7.62 -8.39 36.11
N ASP A 93 -6.62 -7.53 35.81
CA ASP A 93 -6.83 -6.08 35.75
C ASP A 93 -6.78 -5.56 34.30
N ASN A 94 -7.78 -5.84 33.58
CA ASN A 94 -8.01 -5.60 32.14
C ASN A 94 -8.03 -4.10 31.73
N LYS A 95 -7.21 -3.24 32.32
CA LYS A 95 -7.20 -1.80 32.03
C LYS A 95 -6.18 -1.36 31.00
N PHE A 96 -5.22 -2.19 30.59
CA PHE A 96 -4.21 -1.83 29.59
C PHE A 96 -3.80 -3.03 28.69
N VAL A 97 -4.74 -3.60 27.95
CA VAL A 97 -4.36 -4.37 26.76
C VAL A 97 -4.35 -3.40 25.59
N GLY A 98 -3.31 -2.56 25.51
CA GLY A 98 -3.06 -1.71 24.34
C GLY A 98 -2.71 -2.58 23.12
N PRO A 99 -2.81 -2.03 21.90
CA PRO A 99 -2.54 -2.76 20.66
C PRO A 99 -1.14 -3.39 20.60
N PHE A 100 -0.18 -2.87 21.36
CA PHE A 100 1.21 -3.35 21.41
C PHE A 100 1.47 -4.44 22.45
N THR A 101 0.53 -4.69 23.38
CA THR A 101 0.74 -5.67 24.47
C THR A 101 1.03 -7.08 23.95
N GLY A 102 0.33 -7.52 22.91
CA GLY A 102 0.58 -8.83 22.30
C GLY A 102 1.97 -8.95 21.66
N TRP A 103 2.44 -7.90 21.02
CA TRP A 103 3.80 -7.84 20.47
C TRP A 103 4.85 -7.82 21.58
N ALA A 104 4.71 -6.96 22.58
CA ALA A 104 5.59 -6.90 23.74
C ALA A 104 5.71 -8.25 24.47
N LYS A 105 4.57 -8.96 24.72
CA LYS A 105 4.57 -10.30 25.32
C LYS A 105 5.38 -11.31 24.50
N ARG A 106 5.24 -11.31 23.17
CA ARG A 106 6.01 -12.21 22.30
C ARG A 106 7.51 -11.88 22.31
N LEU A 107 7.88 -10.59 22.25
CA LEU A 107 9.28 -10.16 22.34
C LEU A 107 9.91 -10.62 23.65
N MET A 108 9.25 -10.39 24.79
CA MET A 108 9.74 -10.79 26.09
C MET A 108 9.86 -12.31 26.23
N ALA A 109 8.93 -13.08 25.65
CA ALA A 109 9.01 -14.53 25.61
C ALA A 109 10.20 -15.04 24.77
N ASP A 110 10.63 -14.24 23.76
CA ASP A 110 11.83 -14.48 22.94
C ASP A 110 13.12 -13.90 23.58
N GLY A 111 13.04 -13.40 24.81
CA GLY A 111 14.16 -12.80 25.54
C GLY A 111 14.60 -11.43 25.01
N ARG A 112 13.74 -10.73 24.29
CA ARG A 112 13.96 -9.44 23.62
C ARG A 112 13.15 -8.32 24.25
N THR A 113 13.51 -7.09 23.91
CA THR A 113 12.82 -5.87 24.36
C THR A 113 12.53 -4.95 23.18
N ALA A 114 11.97 -3.77 23.45
CA ALA A 114 11.76 -2.74 22.42
C ALA A 114 13.09 -2.23 21.82
N ASP A 115 14.19 -2.29 22.55
CA ASP A 115 15.54 -1.90 22.08
C ASP A 115 16.08 -2.82 20.98
N ASP A 116 15.56 -4.03 20.86
CA ASP A 116 15.94 -4.99 19.81
C ASP A 116 15.18 -4.78 18.51
N ILE A 117 14.30 -3.78 18.46
CA ILE A 117 13.48 -3.47 17.27
C ILE A 117 14.04 -2.25 16.57
N GLU A 118 14.37 -2.42 15.29
CA GLU A 118 14.70 -1.30 14.42
C GLU A 118 13.41 -0.55 14.03
N PHE A 119 13.31 0.70 14.43
CA PHE A 119 12.26 1.63 13.99
C PHE A 119 12.77 2.47 12.84
N VAL A 120 12.55 1.99 11.63
CA VAL A 120 13.04 2.62 10.40
C VAL A 120 12.44 4.01 10.24
N THR A 121 13.28 4.99 9.85
CA THR A 121 12.85 6.33 9.47
C THR A 121 12.37 6.37 8.01
N PRO A 122 11.54 7.34 7.59
CA PRO A 122 11.02 7.37 6.23
C PRO A 122 12.09 7.42 5.13
N ASP A 123 13.19 8.14 5.35
CA ASP A 123 14.32 8.24 4.42
C ASP A 123 15.02 6.89 4.23
N VAL A 124 15.28 6.16 5.33
CA VAL A 124 15.83 4.80 5.27
C VAL A 124 14.82 3.83 4.64
N GLY A 125 13.54 4.02 4.92
CA GLY A 125 12.46 3.22 4.30
C GLY A 125 12.40 3.42 2.79
N GLU A 126 12.50 4.65 2.30
CA GLU A 126 12.55 4.96 0.86
C GLU A 126 13.78 4.35 0.19
N GLU A 127 14.97 4.54 0.78
CA GLU A 127 16.21 3.95 0.26
C GLU A 127 16.09 2.44 0.09
N ARG A 128 15.59 1.73 1.12
CA ARG A 128 15.41 0.28 1.08
C ARG A 128 14.36 -0.13 0.05
N SER A 129 13.26 0.61 -0.06
CA SER A 129 12.23 0.36 -1.06
C SER A 129 12.77 0.51 -2.48
N TYR A 130 13.53 1.58 -2.73
CA TYR A 130 14.17 1.80 -4.03
C TYR A 130 15.11 0.64 -4.42
N GLU A 131 16.02 0.25 -3.51
CA GLU A 131 16.93 -0.87 -3.76
C GLU A 131 16.19 -2.19 -3.99
N GLU A 132 15.12 -2.43 -3.25
CA GLU A 132 14.34 -3.65 -3.35
C GLU A 132 13.55 -3.72 -4.68
N ILE A 133 13.02 -2.60 -5.16
CA ILE A 133 12.43 -2.51 -6.50
C ILE A 133 13.44 -2.94 -7.57
N LEU A 134 14.69 -2.46 -7.50
CA LEU A 134 15.74 -2.84 -8.45
C LEU A 134 15.99 -4.35 -8.43
N ARG A 135 16.00 -4.99 -7.26
CA ARG A 135 16.17 -6.45 -7.12
C ARG A 135 15.02 -7.22 -7.76
N VAL A 136 13.79 -6.76 -7.60
CA VAL A 136 12.62 -7.40 -8.25
C VAL A 136 12.71 -7.28 -9.77
N PHE A 137 13.10 -6.12 -10.30
CA PHE A 137 13.33 -5.95 -11.74
C PHE A 137 14.41 -6.91 -12.26
N GLU A 138 15.55 -7.00 -11.57
CA GLU A 138 16.64 -7.91 -11.91
C GLU A 138 16.17 -9.37 -11.90
N ALA A 139 15.46 -9.78 -10.84
CA ALA A 139 14.93 -11.14 -10.71
C ALA A 139 13.88 -11.47 -11.79
N CYS A 140 13.14 -10.49 -12.29
CA CYS A 140 12.23 -10.64 -13.42
C CYS A 140 12.94 -10.58 -14.80
N GLY A 141 14.25 -10.35 -14.86
CA GLY A 141 14.99 -10.18 -16.11
C GLY A 141 14.59 -8.93 -16.92
N VAL A 142 14.05 -7.90 -16.24
CA VAL A 142 13.55 -6.67 -16.87
C VAL A 142 14.48 -5.50 -16.53
N SER A 143 14.85 -4.68 -17.54
CA SER A 143 15.65 -3.48 -17.28
C SER A 143 14.84 -2.47 -16.45
N HIS A 144 15.47 -1.96 -15.40
CA HIS A 144 14.94 -0.89 -14.54
C HIS A 144 15.31 0.52 -15.04
N GLU A 145 16.20 0.64 -16.03
CA GLU A 145 16.74 1.91 -16.51
C GLU A 145 15.63 2.84 -17.04
N GLY A 146 15.52 4.02 -16.44
CA GLY A 146 14.49 5.01 -16.75
C GLY A 146 13.05 4.60 -16.31
N ARG A 147 12.91 3.57 -15.46
CA ARG A 147 11.62 3.03 -15.03
C ARG A 147 11.43 2.97 -13.51
N VAL A 148 12.46 3.25 -12.73
CA VAL A 148 12.41 3.27 -11.27
C VAL A 148 12.85 4.65 -10.79
N PHE A 149 12.05 5.25 -9.91
CA PHE A 149 12.20 6.63 -9.48
C PHE A 149 12.25 6.74 -7.97
N ARG A 150 13.18 7.56 -7.46
CA ARG A 150 13.30 7.87 -6.05
C ARG A 150 12.08 8.64 -5.54
N GLY A 151 11.59 8.26 -4.37
CA GLY A 151 10.44 8.85 -3.74
C GLY A 151 10.74 9.94 -2.71
N SER A 152 9.71 10.30 -1.98
CA SER A 152 9.80 11.19 -0.84
C SER A 152 10.61 10.55 0.29
N GLN A 153 11.54 11.29 0.89
CA GLN A 153 12.32 10.85 2.04
C GLN A 153 11.65 11.18 3.38
N GLU A 154 10.48 11.78 3.33
CA GLU A 154 9.65 12.09 4.51
C GLU A 154 8.17 11.95 4.17
N HIS A 155 7.33 11.72 5.18
CA HIS A 155 5.89 11.84 5.04
C HIS A 155 5.52 13.32 4.87
N LEU A 156 4.33 13.60 4.33
CA LEU A 156 3.90 14.97 4.04
C LEU A 156 3.93 15.85 5.30
N PRO A 157 4.82 16.86 5.37
CA PRO A 157 4.98 17.66 6.59
C PRO A 157 3.84 18.66 6.79
N SER A 158 3.23 19.13 5.71
CA SER A 158 2.05 20.01 5.71
C SER A 158 1.48 20.15 4.30
N TYR A 159 0.24 20.61 4.20
CA TYR A 159 -0.40 20.89 2.89
C TYR A 159 0.21 22.11 2.15
N GLU A 160 1.05 22.90 2.80
CA GLU A 160 1.77 24.02 2.19
C GLU A 160 3.11 23.61 1.58
N LYS A 161 3.68 22.52 2.08
CA LYS A 161 5.01 22.06 1.75
C LYS A 161 4.97 20.64 1.23
N PRO A 162 4.56 20.43 -0.04
CA PRO A 162 4.71 19.13 -0.67
C PRO A 162 6.19 18.74 -0.71
N VAL A 163 6.48 17.45 -0.67
CA VAL A 163 7.84 16.92 -0.77
C VAL A 163 8.19 16.75 -2.25
N GLU A 164 9.16 17.50 -2.72
CA GLU A 164 9.68 17.34 -4.07
C GLU A 164 10.49 16.05 -4.16
N SER A 165 10.16 15.21 -5.14
CA SER A 165 10.87 13.95 -5.42
C SER A 165 10.78 13.60 -6.90
N GLU A 166 11.65 12.70 -7.37
CA GLU A 166 11.56 12.16 -8.74
C GLU A 166 10.20 11.48 -8.96
N ALA A 167 9.70 10.75 -7.95
CA ALA A 167 8.41 10.08 -7.98
C ALA A 167 7.25 11.06 -8.16
N ALA A 168 7.19 12.12 -7.34
CA ALA A 168 6.14 13.13 -7.45
C ALA A 168 6.18 13.83 -8.83
N GLN A 169 7.36 14.19 -9.32
CA GLN A 169 7.52 14.79 -10.64
C GLN A 169 7.13 13.82 -11.75
N PHE A 170 7.53 12.55 -11.66
CA PHE A 170 7.15 11.52 -12.62
C PHE A 170 5.63 11.32 -12.71
N ILE A 171 4.94 11.25 -11.56
CA ILE A 171 3.47 11.18 -11.51
C ILE A 171 2.84 12.39 -12.22
N ILE A 172 3.35 13.61 -11.96
CA ILE A 172 2.88 14.84 -12.61
C ILE A 172 3.04 14.77 -14.13
N ASP A 173 4.23 14.41 -14.60
CA ASP A 173 4.55 14.36 -16.02
C ASP A 173 3.70 13.32 -16.76
N GLN A 174 3.51 12.14 -16.17
CA GLN A 174 2.66 11.10 -16.73
C GLN A 174 1.19 11.50 -16.75
N ALA A 175 0.69 12.15 -15.72
CA ALA A 175 -0.69 12.63 -15.67
C ALA A 175 -0.95 13.81 -16.63
N ARG A 176 0.06 14.62 -16.91
CA ARG A 176 -0.01 15.70 -17.91
C ARG A 176 0.06 15.21 -19.36
N ASN A 177 0.59 14.00 -19.59
CA ASN A 177 0.51 13.36 -20.90
C ASN A 177 -0.92 12.83 -21.13
N ARG A 178 -1.78 13.66 -21.74
CA ARG A 178 -3.21 13.42 -21.93
C ARG A 178 -3.55 12.62 -23.18
N ASP A 179 -2.64 12.54 -24.13
CA ASP A 179 -2.86 11.89 -25.44
C ASP A 179 -3.07 10.37 -25.28
N ASP A 180 -2.42 9.78 -24.29
CA ASP A 180 -2.49 8.35 -23.97
C ASP A 180 -3.60 7.98 -22.95
N GLY A 181 -4.47 8.93 -22.59
CA GLY A 181 -5.52 8.75 -21.59
C GLY A 181 -5.04 8.86 -20.13
N PRO A 182 -5.88 8.48 -19.15
CA PRO A 182 -5.53 8.61 -17.73
C PRO A 182 -4.40 7.67 -17.34
N VAL A 183 -3.62 8.09 -16.34
CA VAL A 183 -2.68 7.22 -15.66
C VAL A 183 -3.27 6.73 -14.34
N TYR A 184 -3.11 5.46 -14.06
CA TYR A 184 -3.52 4.81 -12.83
C TYR A 184 -2.30 4.65 -11.92
N VAL A 185 -2.33 5.26 -10.74
CA VAL A 185 -1.30 5.05 -9.71
C VAL A 185 -1.79 3.96 -8.77
N LEU A 186 -1.14 2.80 -8.83
CA LEU A 186 -1.35 1.69 -7.92
C LEU A 186 -0.50 1.95 -6.68
N ALA A 187 -1.10 2.57 -5.67
CA ALA A 187 -0.42 2.90 -4.43
C ALA A 187 -0.54 1.73 -3.44
N MET A 188 0.59 1.22 -3.00
CA MET A 188 0.72 0.05 -2.13
C MET A 188 1.26 0.42 -0.75
N GLY A 189 1.84 1.62 -0.61
CA GLY A 189 2.36 2.17 0.64
C GLY A 189 1.61 3.41 1.15
N ALA A 190 2.29 4.18 2.00
CA ALA A 190 1.87 5.53 2.35
C ALA A 190 1.94 6.45 1.12
N LEU A 191 1.21 7.56 1.13
CA LEU A 191 0.94 8.38 -0.05
C LEU A 191 1.72 9.71 -0.18
N PRO A 192 2.93 9.93 0.39
CA PRO A 192 3.57 11.23 0.28
C PRO A 192 3.91 11.60 -1.17
N ASN A 193 4.26 10.63 -2.03
CA ASN A 193 4.54 10.87 -3.46
C ASN A 193 3.29 11.36 -4.18
N VAL A 194 2.17 10.66 -4.02
CA VAL A 194 0.89 10.98 -4.66
C VAL A 194 0.30 12.28 -4.10
N GLY A 195 0.32 12.45 -2.77
CA GLY A 195 -0.15 13.65 -2.10
C GLY A 195 0.64 14.88 -2.50
N SER A 196 1.98 14.76 -2.57
CA SER A 196 2.86 15.84 -3.03
C SER A 196 2.62 16.19 -4.50
N ALA A 197 2.51 15.20 -5.38
CA ALA A 197 2.21 15.43 -6.79
C ALA A 197 0.90 16.22 -6.98
N LEU A 198 -0.16 15.85 -6.27
CA LEU A 198 -1.44 16.56 -6.30
C LEU A 198 -1.34 17.98 -5.75
N LEU A 199 -0.58 18.21 -4.66
CA LEU A 199 -0.39 19.54 -4.09
C LEU A 199 0.49 20.43 -4.97
N MET A 200 1.50 19.88 -5.65
CA MET A 200 2.37 20.61 -6.58
C MET A 200 1.63 20.96 -7.88
N ALA A 201 0.79 20.07 -8.35
CA ALA A 201 0.09 20.19 -9.64
C ALA A 201 -1.39 19.80 -9.52
N PRO A 202 -2.26 20.65 -8.91
CA PRO A 202 -3.68 20.34 -8.76
C PRO A 202 -4.41 20.10 -10.10
N ASP A 203 -3.85 20.54 -11.22
CA ASP A 203 -4.38 20.35 -12.57
C ASP A 203 -4.38 18.89 -13.04
N ILE A 204 -3.57 18.01 -12.41
CA ILE A 204 -3.50 16.60 -12.84
C ILE A 204 -4.69 15.76 -12.40
N ILE A 205 -5.51 16.28 -11.51
CA ILE A 205 -6.64 15.56 -10.88
C ILE A 205 -7.61 14.95 -11.90
N ASP A 206 -7.76 15.55 -13.08
CA ASP A 206 -8.69 15.10 -14.11
C ASP A 206 -8.14 13.98 -15.00
N ASN A 207 -6.83 13.68 -14.91
CA ASN A 207 -6.18 12.63 -15.70
C ASN A 207 -5.39 11.62 -14.84
N LEU A 208 -5.58 11.66 -13.53
CA LEU A 208 -5.02 10.74 -12.56
C LEU A 208 -6.13 9.90 -11.92
N VAL A 209 -5.90 8.61 -11.75
CA VAL A 209 -6.76 7.71 -10.95
C VAL A 209 -5.89 7.06 -9.89
N VAL A 210 -6.24 7.24 -8.62
CA VAL A 210 -5.52 6.63 -7.51
C VAL A 210 -6.20 5.31 -7.14
N VAL A 211 -5.46 4.21 -7.23
CA VAL A 211 -5.89 2.87 -6.82
C VAL A 211 -5.10 2.50 -5.58
N TRP A 212 -5.71 2.56 -4.40
CA TRP A 212 -4.98 2.48 -3.14
C TRP A 212 -5.48 1.38 -2.22
N THR A 213 -4.53 0.57 -1.74
CA THR A 213 -4.81 -0.44 -0.72
C THR A 213 -4.44 0.07 0.66
N SER A 214 -5.42 0.08 1.57
CA SER A 214 -5.23 0.48 2.97
C SER A 214 -6.48 0.16 3.80
N GLY A 215 -6.40 0.32 5.11
CA GLY A 215 -7.52 0.45 6.04
C GLY A 215 -8.62 -0.61 5.99
N PHE A 216 -9.69 -0.28 6.71
CA PHE A 216 -10.95 -1.04 6.73
C PHE A 216 -11.94 -0.52 5.69
N PRO A 217 -12.92 -1.33 5.27
CA PRO A 217 -14.03 -0.84 4.44
C PRO A 217 -14.68 0.43 5.00
N SER A 218 -15.11 1.33 4.12
CA SER A 218 -15.69 2.63 4.52
C SER A 218 -16.96 2.53 5.39
N TYR A 219 -17.58 1.36 5.40
CA TYR A 219 -18.74 1.04 6.24
C TYR A 219 -18.37 0.37 7.58
N SER A 220 -17.07 0.16 7.83
CA SER A 220 -16.58 -0.46 9.06
C SER A 220 -16.69 0.51 10.25
N PRO A 221 -17.03 0.03 11.45
CA PRO A 221 -17.04 0.83 12.67
C PRO A 221 -15.66 0.94 13.31
N PHE A 222 -14.61 0.34 12.74
CA PHE A 222 -13.28 0.31 13.34
C PHE A 222 -12.43 1.51 12.92
N SER A 223 -11.53 1.93 13.81
CA SER A 223 -10.47 2.89 13.46
C SER A 223 -9.48 2.27 12.48
N ASN A 224 -8.99 3.07 11.54
CA ASN A 224 -7.95 2.66 10.59
C ASN A 224 -6.53 2.75 11.18
N GLU A 225 -6.37 3.00 12.47
CA GLU A 225 -5.07 3.08 13.14
C GLU A 225 -4.16 1.85 12.91
N PRO A 226 -4.68 0.60 12.79
CA PRO A 226 -3.83 -0.54 12.46
C PRO A 226 -3.28 -0.55 11.04
N SER A 227 -3.84 0.25 10.11
CA SER A 227 -3.40 0.29 8.72
C SER A 227 -2.11 1.08 8.56
N LEU A 228 -0.99 0.39 8.31
CA LEU A 228 0.31 1.01 8.16
C LEU A 228 0.29 2.09 7.05
N ASN A 229 -0.19 1.75 5.86
CA ASN A 229 -0.25 2.67 4.72
C ASN A 229 -1.02 3.97 5.02
N LEU A 230 -2.05 3.89 5.86
CA LEU A 230 -2.90 5.04 6.17
C LEU A 230 -2.34 5.88 7.33
N VAL A 231 -1.80 5.22 8.36
CA VAL A 231 -1.43 5.91 9.61
C VAL A 231 -0.09 6.63 9.52
N GLN A 232 0.82 6.17 8.67
CA GLN A 232 2.16 6.75 8.52
C GLN A 232 2.11 8.17 7.97
N ASP A 233 1.27 8.42 6.95
CA ASP A 233 1.08 9.74 6.36
C ASP A 233 -0.39 10.15 6.39
N ARG A 234 -0.85 10.59 7.56
CA ARG A 234 -2.25 10.99 7.78
C ARG A 234 -2.68 12.19 6.92
N LEU A 235 -1.73 13.06 6.56
CA LEU A 235 -2.05 14.23 5.75
C LEU A 235 -2.35 13.83 4.31
N SER A 236 -1.48 13.05 3.68
CA SER A 236 -1.71 12.54 2.33
C SER A 236 -2.93 11.62 2.29
N SER A 237 -3.11 10.74 3.28
CA SER A 237 -4.27 9.86 3.38
C SER A 237 -5.58 10.67 3.39
N ARG A 238 -5.68 11.70 4.24
CA ARG A 238 -6.87 12.56 4.27
C ARG A 238 -7.06 13.34 2.98
N LEU A 239 -5.97 13.84 2.39
CA LEU A 239 -6.04 14.60 1.14
C LEU A 239 -6.68 13.79 0.00
N ILE A 240 -6.32 12.53 -0.17
CA ILE A 240 -6.84 11.67 -1.24
C ILE A 240 -8.36 11.51 -1.15
N TYR A 241 -8.91 11.33 0.06
CA TYR A 241 -10.36 11.27 0.21
C TYR A 241 -11.06 12.62 0.04
N GLU A 242 -10.36 13.73 0.28
CA GLU A 242 -10.97 15.06 0.32
C GLU A 242 -10.87 15.84 -1.00
N CYS A 243 -9.78 15.65 -1.76
CA CYS A 243 -9.47 16.53 -2.90
C CYS A 243 -10.33 16.28 -4.16
N GLY A 244 -11.08 15.17 -4.22
CA GLY A 244 -11.92 14.83 -5.37
C GLY A 244 -11.17 14.14 -6.51
N VAL A 245 -9.97 13.63 -6.28
CA VAL A 245 -9.29 12.77 -7.25
C VAL A 245 -10.08 11.48 -7.47
N PRO A 246 -10.25 11.00 -8.71
CA PRO A 246 -10.81 9.68 -8.97
C PRO A 246 -10.09 8.61 -8.16
N HIS A 247 -10.81 7.96 -7.25
CA HIS A 247 -10.23 7.05 -6.28
C HIS A 247 -10.90 5.69 -6.33
N VAL A 248 -10.08 4.64 -6.43
CA VAL A 248 -10.46 3.25 -6.28
C VAL A 248 -9.86 2.77 -4.96
N TYR A 249 -10.71 2.64 -3.98
CA TYR A 249 -10.35 2.19 -2.64
C TYR A 249 -10.41 0.68 -2.54
N LEU A 250 -9.29 0.08 -2.15
CA LEU A 250 -9.13 -1.35 -1.97
C LEU A 250 -8.89 -1.65 -0.48
N PRO A 251 -9.93 -1.89 0.33
CA PRO A 251 -9.75 -2.13 1.75
C PRO A 251 -8.81 -3.31 2.01
N GLY A 252 -7.68 -3.07 2.69
CA GLY A 252 -6.74 -4.11 3.05
C GLY A 252 -7.41 -5.09 4.03
N TYR A 253 -7.90 -4.58 5.15
CA TYR A 253 -8.63 -5.40 6.11
C TYR A 253 -9.99 -5.85 5.56
N HIS A 254 -10.36 -7.09 5.82
CA HIS A 254 -11.57 -7.78 5.39
C HIS A 254 -11.61 -8.16 3.90
N VAL A 255 -11.05 -7.34 3.01
CA VAL A 255 -11.02 -7.61 1.56
C VAL A 255 -9.66 -8.16 1.15
N GLY A 256 -8.60 -7.34 1.16
CA GLY A 256 -7.23 -7.77 0.84
C GLY A 256 -6.70 -8.88 1.75
N ALA A 257 -7.14 -8.91 3.02
CA ALA A 257 -6.79 -9.94 3.99
C ALA A 257 -7.14 -11.39 3.55
N GLN A 258 -7.97 -11.56 2.53
CA GLN A 258 -8.30 -12.86 1.95
C GLN A 258 -7.18 -13.41 1.03
N LEU A 259 -6.25 -12.55 0.59
CA LEU A 259 -5.16 -12.91 -0.32
C LEU A 259 -4.00 -13.59 0.42
N THR A 260 -4.31 -14.67 1.11
CA THR A 260 -3.34 -15.45 1.87
C THR A 260 -2.67 -16.51 1.01
N ILE A 261 -1.35 -16.71 1.20
CA ILE A 261 -0.59 -17.79 0.59
C ILE A 261 0.02 -18.68 1.68
N SER A 262 0.07 -19.98 1.42
CA SER A 262 0.58 -20.98 2.35
C SER A 262 1.92 -21.56 1.90
N LEU A 263 2.68 -22.13 2.84
CA LEU A 263 3.94 -22.81 2.52
C LEU A 263 3.79 -23.95 1.48
N PRO A 264 2.74 -24.80 1.48
CA PRO A 264 2.52 -25.76 0.42
C PRO A 264 2.34 -25.13 -0.97
N GLU A 265 1.58 -24.04 -1.08
CA GLU A 265 1.40 -23.29 -2.33
C GLU A 265 2.73 -22.71 -2.81
N MET A 266 3.50 -22.08 -1.92
CA MET A 266 4.84 -21.57 -2.22
C MET A 266 5.76 -22.67 -2.77
N LYS A 267 5.76 -23.84 -2.15
CA LYS A 267 6.57 -24.99 -2.61
C LYS A 267 6.14 -25.52 -3.97
N GLN A 268 4.84 -25.57 -4.24
CA GLN A 268 4.27 -26.17 -5.44
C GLN A 268 4.33 -25.24 -6.65
N PHE A 269 4.06 -23.94 -6.43
CA PHE A 269 3.76 -23.02 -7.54
C PHE A 269 4.77 -21.86 -7.70
N VAL A 270 5.59 -21.56 -6.68
CA VAL A 270 6.51 -20.42 -6.71
C VAL A 270 7.96 -20.87 -6.72
N LYS A 271 8.36 -21.76 -5.83
CA LYS A 271 9.74 -22.26 -5.73
C LYS A 271 10.21 -22.88 -7.04
N GLY A 272 11.38 -22.48 -7.54
CA GLY A 272 11.97 -23.01 -8.77
C GLY A 272 11.31 -22.50 -10.06
N ARG A 273 10.57 -21.38 -9.97
CA ARG A 273 9.96 -20.71 -11.13
C ARG A 273 10.80 -19.52 -11.59
N GLY A 274 12.00 -19.80 -12.11
CA GLY A 274 12.95 -18.76 -12.50
C GLY A 274 13.56 -18.01 -11.32
N ALA A 275 14.36 -16.99 -11.60
CA ALA A 275 15.03 -16.19 -10.57
C ALA A 275 14.00 -15.46 -9.67
N ILE A 276 12.92 -14.97 -10.24
CA ILE A 276 11.89 -14.28 -9.47
C ILE A 276 11.13 -15.25 -8.53
N GLY A 277 10.79 -16.45 -8.97
CA GLY A 277 10.14 -17.44 -8.12
C GLY A 277 11.02 -17.87 -6.95
N ASP A 278 12.32 -18.05 -7.17
CA ASP A 278 13.28 -18.37 -6.11
C ASP A 278 13.48 -17.18 -5.16
N TYR A 279 13.43 -15.95 -5.66
CA TYR A 279 13.49 -14.74 -4.82
C TYR A 279 12.25 -14.61 -3.92
N LEU A 280 11.04 -14.74 -4.47
CA LEU A 280 9.80 -14.71 -3.69
C LEU A 280 9.75 -15.86 -2.66
N TRP A 281 10.24 -17.05 -3.02
CA TRP A 281 10.40 -18.16 -2.08
C TRP A 281 11.36 -17.81 -0.93
N HIS A 282 12.51 -17.18 -1.26
CA HIS A 282 13.47 -16.72 -0.26
C HIS A 282 12.84 -15.74 0.72
N LEU A 283 12.14 -14.72 0.21
CA LEU A 283 11.44 -13.72 1.02
C LEU A 283 10.40 -14.35 1.94
N TYR A 284 9.61 -15.27 1.42
CA TYR A 284 8.58 -15.97 2.20
C TYR A 284 9.17 -16.77 3.36
N THR A 285 10.24 -17.53 3.10
CA THR A 285 10.87 -18.40 4.11
C THR A 285 11.78 -17.65 5.08
N ASN A 286 12.23 -16.46 4.72
CA ASN A 286 13.10 -15.60 5.53
C ASN A 286 12.44 -14.24 5.84
N ASN A 287 11.12 -14.21 5.93
CA ASN A 287 10.37 -12.99 6.14
C ASN A 287 10.85 -12.21 7.38
N PRO A 288 11.37 -10.97 7.20
CA PRO A 288 11.94 -10.18 8.30
C PRO A 288 10.93 -9.85 9.39
N LEU A 289 9.64 -9.80 9.05
CA LEU A 289 8.58 -9.53 10.01
C LEU A 289 8.36 -10.68 11.00
N HIS A 290 8.72 -11.93 10.64
CA HIS A 290 8.70 -13.03 11.58
C HIS A 290 9.60 -12.75 12.78
N LYS A 291 10.82 -12.23 12.52
CA LYS A 291 11.75 -11.83 13.58
C LYS A 291 11.27 -10.57 14.29
N LYS A 292 10.83 -9.55 13.56
CA LYS A 292 10.36 -8.27 14.11
C LYS A 292 9.22 -8.46 15.10
N TYR A 293 8.21 -9.23 14.73
CA TYR A 293 7.02 -9.46 15.57
C TYR A 293 7.15 -10.69 16.50
N ALA A 294 8.31 -11.35 16.54
CA ALA A 294 8.56 -12.57 17.30
C ALA A 294 7.47 -13.63 17.03
N ILE A 295 7.24 -13.94 15.74
CA ILE A 295 6.24 -14.93 15.32
C ILE A 295 6.82 -16.33 15.53
N SER A 296 6.15 -17.13 16.36
CA SER A 296 6.50 -18.52 16.57
C SER A 296 5.95 -19.42 15.45
N GLN A 297 6.75 -20.43 15.05
CA GLN A 297 6.36 -21.43 14.05
C GLN A 297 5.83 -20.80 12.74
N PRO A 298 6.62 -19.93 12.08
CA PRO A 298 6.17 -19.22 10.87
C PRO A 298 5.78 -20.18 9.74
N GLU A 299 6.38 -21.37 9.68
CA GLU A 299 6.08 -22.40 8.69
C GLU A 299 4.65 -22.97 8.78
N THR A 300 3.96 -22.77 9.89
CA THR A 300 2.56 -23.17 10.09
C THR A 300 1.58 -22.06 9.76
N LYS A 301 2.08 -20.87 9.39
CA LYS A 301 1.27 -19.68 9.10
C LYS A 301 1.08 -19.51 7.60
N THR A 302 -0.05 -18.95 7.24
CA THR A 302 -0.20 -18.31 5.94
C THR A 302 0.31 -16.86 6.05
N TRP A 303 0.70 -16.27 4.92
CA TRP A 303 1.01 -14.86 4.84
C TRP A 303 0.02 -14.16 3.92
N VAL A 304 -0.42 -12.97 4.27
CA VAL A 304 -1.29 -12.17 3.41
C VAL A 304 -0.41 -11.43 2.42
N ILE A 305 -0.72 -11.54 1.14
CA ILE A 305 -0.05 -10.79 0.07
C ILE A 305 -1.00 -9.65 -0.31
N TRP A 306 -0.97 -8.58 0.49
CA TRP A 306 -1.95 -7.49 0.44
C TRP A 306 -1.99 -6.78 -0.90
N ASP A 307 -0.84 -6.43 -1.46
CA ASP A 307 -0.70 -5.47 -2.54
C ASP A 307 -0.99 -6.02 -3.93
N ILE A 308 -1.06 -7.35 -4.07
CA ILE A 308 -1.51 -7.93 -5.33
C ILE A 308 -2.96 -7.53 -5.69
N ILE A 309 -3.76 -7.05 -4.73
CA ILE A 309 -5.12 -6.56 -4.99
C ILE A 309 -5.13 -5.38 -5.98
N ASN A 310 -4.11 -4.51 -5.93
CA ASN A 310 -3.99 -3.35 -6.81
C ASN A 310 -3.80 -3.80 -8.27
N VAL A 311 -2.88 -4.73 -8.49
CA VAL A 311 -2.62 -5.30 -9.81
C VAL A 311 -3.81 -6.14 -10.29
N ALA A 312 -4.41 -6.92 -9.38
CA ALA A 312 -5.60 -7.72 -9.67
C ALA A 312 -6.75 -6.86 -10.21
N TRP A 313 -7.06 -5.74 -9.53
CA TRP A 313 -8.11 -4.82 -9.96
C TRP A 313 -7.86 -4.27 -11.37
N MET A 314 -6.58 -4.01 -11.68
CA MET A 314 -6.14 -3.49 -12.98
C MET A 314 -6.27 -4.52 -14.10
N LEU A 315 -5.92 -5.77 -13.82
CA LEU A 315 -5.84 -6.83 -14.81
C LEU A 315 -7.20 -7.42 -15.20
N ASP A 316 -8.10 -7.63 -14.23
CA ASP A 316 -9.41 -8.20 -14.52
C ASP A 316 -10.49 -7.71 -13.54
N ALA A 317 -11.62 -7.31 -14.13
CA ALA A 317 -12.80 -6.89 -13.38
C ALA A 317 -13.35 -7.95 -12.43
N ALA A 318 -13.18 -9.23 -12.79
CA ALA A 318 -13.69 -10.34 -12.00
C ALA A 318 -12.81 -10.65 -10.77
N TYR A 319 -11.56 -10.18 -10.76
CA TYR A 319 -10.64 -10.45 -9.65
C TYR A 319 -10.99 -9.65 -8.40
N VAL A 320 -11.39 -8.39 -8.58
CA VAL A 320 -11.69 -7.48 -7.47
C VAL A 320 -12.99 -6.73 -7.80
N PRO A 321 -14.15 -7.28 -7.44
CA PRO A 321 -15.42 -6.60 -7.64
C PRO A 321 -15.52 -5.36 -6.75
N THR A 322 -16.04 -4.27 -7.34
CA THR A 322 -16.19 -2.96 -6.71
C THR A 322 -17.62 -2.45 -6.84
N PHE A 323 -17.99 -1.53 -5.95
CA PHE A 323 -19.24 -0.77 -6.05
C PHE A 323 -18.95 0.72 -5.98
N LEU A 324 -19.83 1.52 -6.58
CA LEU A 324 -19.77 2.96 -6.50
C LEU A 324 -20.34 3.42 -5.17
N THR A 325 -19.60 4.23 -4.44
CA THR A 325 -20.02 4.87 -3.20
C THR A 325 -19.54 6.33 -3.16
N THR A 326 -19.89 7.07 -2.13
CA THR A 326 -19.34 8.41 -1.90
C THR A 326 -18.06 8.32 -1.08
N SER A 327 -17.07 9.14 -1.43
CA SER A 327 -15.82 9.24 -0.67
C SER A 327 -16.10 9.68 0.78
N PRO A 328 -15.73 8.91 1.82
CA PRO A 328 -15.96 9.30 3.20
C PRO A 328 -14.97 10.38 3.63
N HIS A 329 -15.25 11.07 4.72
CA HIS A 329 -14.21 11.80 5.46
C HIS A 329 -13.42 10.82 6.33
N LEU A 330 -12.12 11.06 6.44
CA LEU A 330 -11.28 10.41 7.42
C LEU A 330 -11.01 11.39 8.56
N ASP A 331 -11.58 11.12 9.74
CA ASP A 331 -11.40 12.01 10.89
C ASP A 331 -9.98 11.90 11.51
N GLU A 332 -9.69 12.73 12.51
CA GLU A 332 -8.37 12.77 13.16
C GLU A 332 -8.05 11.49 13.96
N LYS A 333 -9.07 10.72 14.33
CA LYS A 333 -8.94 9.41 14.99
C LYS A 333 -8.98 8.25 14.00
N LEU A 334 -8.90 8.57 12.70
CA LEU A 334 -8.89 7.62 11.59
C LEU A 334 -10.16 6.76 11.48
N TYR A 335 -11.32 7.32 11.87
CA TYR A 335 -12.62 6.71 11.62
C TYR A 335 -13.25 7.28 10.36
N TRP A 336 -13.97 6.43 9.66
CA TRP A 336 -14.79 6.84 8.51
C TRP A 336 -16.02 7.61 8.93
N GLN A 337 -16.22 8.77 8.32
CA GLN A 337 -17.44 9.58 8.49
C GLN A 337 -18.12 9.71 7.13
N LYS A 338 -19.34 9.17 7.03
CA LYS A 338 -20.10 9.17 5.77
C LYS A 338 -20.73 10.52 5.49
N ASP A 339 -20.61 10.97 4.25
CA ASP A 339 -21.32 12.13 3.72
C ASP A 339 -21.82 11.82 2.29
N PRO A 340 -23.12 11.63 2.09
CA PRO A 340 -23.69 11.29 0.80
C PRO A 340 -23.64 12.44 -0.24
N SER A 341 -23.28 13.65 0.17
CA SER A 341 -23.17 14.81 -0.73
C SER A 341 -21.82 14.89 -1.47
N ARG A 342 -20.88 14.02 -1.12
CA ARG A 342 -19.52 14.06 -1.65
C ARG A 342 -19.39 13.38 -3.02
N HIS A 343 -18.24 13.59 -3.65
CA HIS A 343 -17.88 12.95 -4.92
C HIS A 343 -17.85 11.42 -4.80
N GLY A 344 -18.00 10.75 -5.93
CA GLY A 344 -17.97 9.29 -6.01
C GLY A 344 -16.56 8.73 -5.89
N MET A 345 -16.47 7.51 -5.34
CA MET A 345 -15.30 6.64 -5.44
C MET A 345 -15.76 5.20 -5.67
N LEU A 346 -14.87 4.35 -6.18
CA LEU A 346 -15.07 2.90 -6.17
C LEU A 346 -14.52 2.30 -4.89
N GLU A 347 -15.20 1.31 -4.34
CA GLU A 347 -14.73 0.54 -3.21
C GLU A 347 -14.84 -0.96 -3.48
N ALA A 348 -13.75 -1.70 -3.23
CA ALA A 348 -13.78 -3.15 -3.34
C ALA A 348 -14.50 -3.79 -2.15
N TYR A 349 -15.25 -4.86 -2.40
CA TYR A 349 -15.99 -5.57 -1.36
C TYR A 349 -15.65 -7.07 -1.29
N ASP A 350 -14.91 -7.59 -2.26
CA ASP A 350 -14.50 -8.99 -2.30
C ASP A 350 -13.29 -9.18 -3.21
N VAL A 351 -12.68 -10.36 -3.19
CA VAL A 351 -11.60 -10.79 -4.09
C VAL A 351 -11.79 -12.24 -4.55
N ALA A 352 -11.51 -12.50 -5.80
CA ALA A 352 -11.48 -13.85 -6.36
C ALA A 352 -10.09 -14.48 -6.10
N ARG A 353 -9.77 -14.79 -4.84
CA ARG A 353 -8.45 -15.22 -4.37
C ARG A 353 -7.83 -16.30 -5.28
N ASP A 354 -8.55 -17.37 -5.56
CA ASP A 354 -8.00 -18.50 -6.29
C ASP A 354 -7.67 -18.15 -7.75
N ALA A 355 -8.52 -17.35 -8.41
CA ALA A 355 -8.28 -16.89 -9.78
C ALA A 355 -7.08 -15.94 -9.86
N ILE A 356 -6.88 -15.08 -8.84
CA ILE A 356 -5.74 -14.18 -8.73
C ILE A 356 -4.43 -14.98 -8.61
N PHE A 357 -4.36 -15.93 -7.67
CA PHE A 357 -3.15 -16.73 -7.49
C PHE A 357 -2.90 -17.68 -8.67
N GLU A 358 -3.94 -18.21 -9.32
CA GLU A 358 -3.78 -19.00 -10.54
C GLU A 358 -3.14 -18.18 -11.67
N ASP A 359 -3.50 -16.90 -11.84
CA ASP A 359 -2.88 -16.03 -12.83
C ASP A 359 -1.41 -15.75 -12.48
N ILE A 360 -1.11 -15.44 -11.20
CA ILE A 360 0.27 -15.25 -10.73
C ILE A 360 1.11 -16.50 -10.99
N TYR A 361 0.62 -17.68 -10.64
CA TYR A 361 1.37 -18.92 -10.82
C TYR A 361 1.65 -19.21 -12.30
N ARG A 362 0.68 -18.97 -13.18
CA ARG A 362 0.88 -19.08 -14.64
C ARG A 362 1.95 -18.12 -15.16
N ARG A 363 1.98 -16.90 -14.67
CA ARG A 363 3.01 -15.92 -15.05
C ARG A 363 4.39 -16.34 -14.56
N LEU A 364 4.51 -16.87 -13.36
CA LEU A 364 5.75 -17.40 -12.82
C LEU A 364 6.27 -18.63 -13.59
N GLU A 365 5.38 -19.48 -14.13
CA GLU A 365 5.78 -20.65 -14.96
C GLU A 365 6.54 -20.24 -16.23
N THR A 366 6.30 -19.05 -16.74
CA THR A 366 6.91 -18.53 -17.97
C THR A 366 7.94 -17.43 -17.69
N ALA A 367 8.23 -17.15 -16.42
CA ALA A 367 9.24 -16.17 -16.05
C ALA A 367 10.65 -16.63 -16.48
N PRO A 368 11.54 -15.70 -16.87
CA PRO A 368 12.90 -16.00 -17.30
C PRO A 368 13.79 -16.58 -16.19
#